data_cc210551a64afd32546030bc054df03e
#
_entry.id   cc210551a64afd32546030bc054df03e
#
_cell.length_a   1.000
_cell.length_b   1.000
_cell.length_c   1.000
_cell.angle_alpha   90.00
_cell.angle_beta   90.00
_cell.angle_gamma   90.00
#
_symmetry.space_group_name_H-M   'P 1'
#
loop_
_entity.id
_entity.type
_entity.pdbx_description
1 polymer ?
#
loop_
_entity_poly.entity_id
_entity_poly.type
_entity_poly.pdbx_seq_one_letter_code
_entity_poly.pdbx_strand_id
1 'polypeptide(L)'
;MKVLFDTSVLVAAHVPSHAEYSSARLWLERAKQGAFEFVVAAHTLMETYAVLTRLPLKPRIMPATAFQFLETNVLATARVVALTAEDYRDLLKSLASTGTGGGIVYDSLLVKAAELAQVDVLLTFNLKHLQRLWPAHAEKINAPNLLTPI
;
A
#
# COMPACT_ATOMS: atom_id res chain seq x y z
N MET A 1 9.66 2.78 14.04
CA MET A 1 8.56 3.35 13.22
C MET A 1 8.06 2.26 12.28
N LYS A 2 6.76 2.11 12.16
CA LYS A 2 6.09 1.16 11.25
C LYS A 2 5.49 1.92 10.08
N VAL A 3 5.85 1.58 8.84
CA VAL A 3 5.39 2.28 7.64
C VAL A 3 4.69 1.28 6.71
N LEU A 4 3.41 1.52 6.44
CA LEU A 4 2.63 0.73 5.49
C LEU A 4 2.64 1.41 4.13
N PHE A 5 2.92 0.63 3.09
CA PHE A 5 2.89 1.10 1.70
C PHE A 5 1.60 0.66 1.02
N ASP A 6 0.93 1.64 0.42
CA ASP A 6 -0.21 1.43 -0.48
C ASP A 6 0.25 0.92 -1.86
N THR A 7 -0.67 0.31 -2.59
CA THR A 7 -0.48 -0.13 -3.99
C THR A 7 0.08 0.97 -4.88
N SER A 8 -0.40 2.21 -4.74
CA SER A 8 0.06 3.35 -5.54
C SER A 8 1.56 3.61 -5.36
N VAL A 9 2.08 3.46 -4.14
CA VAL A 9 3.50 3.63 -3.83
C VAL A 9 4.33 2.47 -4.37
N LEU A 10 3.87 1.23 -4.19
CA LEU A 10 4.58 0.05 -4.70
C LEU A 10 4.67 0.06 -6.22
N VAL A 11 3.57 0.42 -6.91
CA VAL A 11 3.58 0.55 -8.37
C VAL A 11 4.56 1.63 -8.81
N ALA A 12 4.47 2.83 -8.23
CA ALA A 12 5.38 3.92 -8.56
C ALA A 12 6.85 3.54 -8.36
N ALA A 13 7.18 2.81 -7.28
CA ALA A 13 8.55 2.39 -6.97
C ALA A 13 9.12 1.36 -7.95
N HIS A 14 8.29 0.69 -8.75
CA HIS A 14 8.70 -0.34 -9.71
C HIS A 14 8.61 0.10 -11.18
N VAL A 15 8.08 1.30 -11.46
CA VAL A 15 7.88 1.81 -12.83
C VAL A 15 8.72 3.06 -13.04
N PRO A 16 9.93 2.96 -13.66
CA PRO A 16 10.84 4.09 -13.82
C PRO A 16 10.26 5.29 -14.56
N SER A 17 9.28 5.08 -15.43
CA SER A 17 8.57 6.15 -16.16
C SER A 17 7.45 6.81 -15.35
N HIS A 18 7.16 6.34 -14.14
CA HIS A 18 6.14 6.94 -13.28
C HIS A 18 6.62 8.29 -12.73
N ALA A 19 5.73 9.30 -12.74
CA ALA A 19 6.07 10.65 -12.27
C ALA A 19 6.66 10.69 -10.84
N GLU A 20 6.15 9.81 -9.97
CA GLU A 20 6.53 9.72 -8.56
C GLU A 20 7.56 8.60 -8.29
N TYR A 21 8.22 8.06 -9.34
CA TYR A 21 9.17 6.96 -9.19
C TYR A 21 10.28 7.26 -8.19
N SER A 22 10.92 8.42 -8.31
CA SER A 22 12.09 8.76 -7.47
C SER A 22 11.75 8.80 -5.98
N SER A 23 10.63 9.41 -5.61
CA SER A 23 10.19 9.49 -4.21
C SER A 23 9.79 8.12 -3.69
N ALA A 24 8.98 7.37 -4.42
CA ALA A 24 8.53 6.04 -4.03
C ALA A 24 9.70 5.05 -3.95
N ARG A 25 10.64 5.11 -4.89
CA ARG A 25 11.83 4.26 -4.92
C ARG A 25 12.74 4.51 -3.72
N LEU A 26 12.94 5.76 -3.35
CA LEU A 26 13.75 6.12 -2.18
C LEU A 26 13.19 5.47 -0.90
N TRP A 27 11.88 5.55 -0.69
CA TRP A 27 11.21 4.91 0.45
C TRP A 27 11.37 3.38 0.43
N LEU A 28 11.21 2.76 -0.73
CA LEU A 28 11.37 1.31 -0.88
C LEU A 28 12.81 0.86 -0.57
N GLU A 29 13.82 1.58 -1.05
CA GLU A 29 15.21 1.24 -0.74
C GLU A 29 15.53 1.40 0.75
N ARG A 30 15.00 2.43 1.40
CA ARG A 30 15.15 2.60 2.86
C ARG A 30 14.44 1.49 3.63
N ALA A 31 13.26 1.05 3.18
CA ALA A 31 12.57 -0.10 3.74
C ALA A 31 13.42 -1.38 3.65
N LYS A 32 14.01 -1.64 2.49
CA LYS A 32 14.89 -2.79 2.26
C LYS A 32 16.17 -2.76 3.11
N GLN A 33 16.65 -1.56 3.44
CA GLN A 33 17.79 -1.36 4.33
C GLN A 33 17.43 -1.50 5.83
N GLY A 34 16.15 -1.69 6.16
CA GLY A 34 15.70 -1.82 7.54
C GLY A 34 15.65 -0.50 8.32
N ALA A 35 15.57 0.64 7.63
CA ALA A 35 15.49 1.95 8.28
C ALA A 35 14.23 2.08 9.15
N PHE A 36 13.19 1.32 8.86
CA PHE A 36 11.93 1.22 9.60
C PHE A 36 11.30 -0.16 9.38
N GLU A 37 10.28 -0.52 10.18
CA GLU A 37 9.48 -1.72 9.96
C GLU A 37 8.60 -1.51 8.74
N PHE A 38 8.92 -2.20 7.65
CA PHE A 38 8.17 -2.17 6.40
C PHE A 38 6.93 -3.06 6.51
N VAL A 39 5.76 -2.50 6.27
CA VAL A 39 4.46 -3.19 6.37
C VAL A 39 3.73 -3.12 5.04
N VAL A 40 3.09 -4.21 4.65
CA VAL A 40 2.16 -4.26 3.51
C VAL A 40 0.91 -5.05 3.89
N ALA A 41 -0.24 -4.63 3.39
CA ALA A 41 -1.45 -5.45 3.49
C ALA A 41 -1.40 -6.60 2.47
N ALA A 42 -1.93 -7.77 2.83
CA ALA A 42 -1.88 -8.95 1.96
C ALA A 42 -2.56 -8.69 0.60
N HIS A 43 -3.70 -7.99 0.58
CA HIS A 43 -4.39 -7.66 -0.66
C HIS A 43 -3.60 -6.68 -1.55
N THR A 44 -2.79 -5.80 -0.96
CA THR A 44 -1.92 -4.86 -1.69
C THR A 44 -0.93 -5.59 -2.61
N LEU A 45 -0.47 -6.78 -2.22
CA LEU A 45 0.40 -7.62 -3.06
C LEU A 45 -0.31 -8.01 -4.36
N MET A 46 -1.57 -8.45 -4.25
CA MET A 46 -2.36 -8.86 -5.40
C MET A 46 -2.74 -7.68 -6.29
N GLU A 47 -3.11 -6.56 -5.69
CA GLU A 47 -3.41 -5.33 -6.45
C GLU A 47 -2.18 -4.83 -7.19
N THR A 48 -1.02 -4.78 -6.53
CA THR A 48 0.24 -4.36 -7.16
C THR A 48 0.59 -5.25 -8.35
N TYR A 49 0.50 -6.58 -8.19
CA TYR A 49 0.70 -7.53 -9.27
C TYR A 49 -0.27 -7.28 -10.44
N ALA A 50 -1.56 -7.13 -10.14
CA ALA A 50 -2.59 -6.90 -11.15
C ALA A 50 -2.34 -5.59 -11.92
N VAL A 51 -1.97 -4.50 -11.22
CA VAL A 51 -1.67 -3.22 -11.86
C VAL A 51 -0.41 -3.33 -12.72
N LEU A 52 0.70 -3.83 -12.19
CA LEU A 52 1.97 -3.95 -12.92
C LEU A 52 1.82 -4.73 -14.23
N THR A 53 1.09 -5.85 -14.20
CA THR A 53 0.88 -6.70 -15.40
C THR A 53 -0.10 -6.13 -16.42
N ARG A 54 -0.88 -5.09 -16.06
CA ARG A 54 -1.85 -4.42 -16.93
C ARG A 54 -1.40 -3.07 -17.47
N LEU A 55 -0.34 -2.48 -16.91
CA LEU A 55 0.16 -1.19 -17.37
C LEU A 55 0.51 -1.23 -18.86
N PRO A 56 0.10 -0.20 -19.64
CA PRO A 56 0.35 -0.13 -21.09
C PRO A 56 1.77 0.31 -21.41
N LEU A 57 2.75 -0.26 -20.73
CA LEU A 57 4.18 0.00 -20.94
C LEU A 57 4.70 -0.73 -22.19
N LYS A 58 5.77 -0.22 -22.76
CA LYS A 58 6.48 -0.84 -23.89
C LYS A 58 7.99 -0.94 -23.54
N PRO A 59 8.51 -2.16 -23.29
CA PRO A 59 7.79 -3.44 -23.23
C PRO A 59 6.87 -3.53 -22.00
N ARG A 60 5.86 -4.41 -22.06
CA ARG A 60 5.00 -4.71 -20.90
C ARG A 60 5.78 -5.44 -19.82
N ILE A 61 5.38 -5.21 -18.56
CA ILE A 61 5.88 -6.00 -17.44
C ILE A 61 5.23 -7.39 -17.51
N MET A 62 6.05 -8.40 -17.73
CA MET A 62 5.58 -9.79 -17.78
C MET A 62 5.20 -10.28 -16.37
N PRO A 63 4.25 -11.22 -16.24
CA PRO A 63 3.85 -11.79 -14.96
C PRO A 63 5.03 -12.30 -14.11
N ALA A 64 5.98 -12.99 -14.71
CA ALA A 64 7.18 -13.46 -14.02
C ALA A 64 8.03 -12.32 -13.47
N THR A 65 8.16 -11.21 -14.20
CA THR A 65 8.90 -10.01 -13.77
C THR A 65 8.17 -9.31 -12.63
N ALA A 66 6.84 -9.18 -12.71
CA ALA A 66 6.04 -8.59 -11.63
C ALA A 66 6.15 -9.42 -10.34
N PHE A 67 6.09 -10.74 -10.45
CA PHE A 67 6.32 -11.63 -9.30
C PHE A 67 7.72 -11.43 -8.70
N GLN A 68 8.77 -11.42 -9.54
CA GLN A 68 10.14 -11.22 -9.09
C GLN A 68 10.32 -9.86 -8.39
N PHE A 69 9.68 -8.80 -8.87
CA PHE A 69 9.70 -7.51 -8.20
C PHE A 69 9.13 -7.58 -6.79
N LEU A 70 7.96 -8.21 -6.65
CA LEU A 70 7.31 -8.36 -5.35
C LEU A 70 8.10 -9.26 -4.42
N GLU A 71 8.61 -10.40 -4.91
CA GLU A 71 9.41 -11.34 -4.13
C GLU A 71 10.67 -10.66 -3.57
N THR A 72 11.44 -10.00 -4.44
CA THR A 72 12.75 -9.46 -4.09
C THR A 72 12.67 -8.14 -3.31
N ASN A 73 11.70 -7.28 -3.64
CA ASN A 73 11.65 -5.93 -3.11
C ASN A 73 10.63 -5.72 -1.98
N VAL A 74 9.67 -6.63 -1.86
CA VAL A 74 8.60 -6.51 -0.87
C VAL A 74 8.61 -7.69 0.09
N LEU A 75 8.33 -8.90 -0.41
CA LEU A 75 8.16 -10.10 0.43
C LEU A 75 9.43 -10.48 1.20
N ALA A 76 10.60 -10.17 0.67
CA ALA A 76 11.89 -10.47 1.33
C ALA A 76 12.07 -9.70 2.66
N THR A 77 11.41 -8.55 2.84
CA THR A 77 11.65 -7.67 4.00
C THR A 77 10.39 -7.15 4.68
N ALA A 78 9.24 -7.14 3.98
CA ALA A 78 8.02 -6.61 4.54
C ALA A 78 7.33 -7.58 5.50
N ARG A 79 6.75 -7.02 6.56
CA ARG A 79 5.74 -7.71 7.35
C ARG A 79 4.41 -7.65 6.60
N VAL A 80 3.90 -8.80 6.19
CA VAL A 80 2.59 -8.89 5.53
C VAL A 80 1.49 -8.99 6.58
N VAL A 81 0.48 -8.12 6.50
CA VAL A 81 -0.69 -8.11 7.37
C VAL A 81 -1.89 -8.61 6.61
N ALA A 82 -2.45 -9.73 7.04
CA ALA A 82 -3.67 -10.31 6.49
C ALA A 82 -4.83 -10.16 7.48
N LEU A 83 -6.01 -9.85 6.95
CA LEU A 83 -7.24 -9.82 7.72
C LEU A 83 -7.75 -11.25 7.96
N THR A 84 -8.25 -11.49 9.16
CA THR A 84 -8.97 -12.73 9.49
C THR A 84 -10.40 -12.70 8.94
N ALA A 85 -11.07 -13.85 8.92
CA ALA A 85 -12.49 -13.91 8.55
C ALA A 85 -13.37 -13.03 9.45
N GLU A 86 -13.00 -12.89 10.73
CA GLU A 86 -13.69 -12.03 11.68
C GLU A 86 -13.48 -10.54 11.35
N ASP A 87 -12.25 -10.14 11.03
CA ASP A 87 -11.95 -8.77 10.59
C ASP A 87 -12.77 -8.39 9.35
N TYR A 88 -12.89 -9.29 8.36
CA TYR A 88 -13.75 -9.06 7.19
C TYR A 88 -15.21 -8.91 7.56
N ARG A 89 -15.72 -9.75 8.48
CA ARG A 89 -17.12 -9.65 8.95
C ARG A 89 -17.38 -8.32 9.63
N ASP A 90 -16.50 -7.88 10.52
CA ASP A 90 -16.63 -6.63 11.23
C ASP A 90 -16.55 -5.43 10.29
N LEU A 91 -15.62 -5.47 9.33
CA LEU A 91 -15.50 -4.43 8.31
C LEU A 91 -16.76 -4.34 7.44
N LEU A 92 -17.29 -5.47 6.96
CA LEU A 92 -18.55 -5.50 6.20
C LEU A 92 -19.72 -4.94 6.99
N LYS A 93 -19.81 -5.27 8.27
CA LYS A 93 -20.84 -4.77 9.17
C LYS A 93 -20.76 -3.24 9.34
N SER A 94 -19.55 -2.71 9.50
CA SER A 94 -19.29 -1.28 9.58
C SER A 94 -19.65 -0.57 8.27
N LEU A 95 -19.22 -1.08 7.12
CA LEU A 95 -19.53 -0.53 5.81
C LEU A 95 -21.04 -0.51 5.54
N ALA A 96 -21.74 -1.59 5.87
CA ALA A 96 -23.18 -1.67 5.73
C ALA A 96 -23.92 -0.65 6.62
N SER A 97 -23.45 -0.46 7.85
CA SER A 97 -24.06 0.50 8.79
C SER A 97 -23.88 1.97 8.36
N THR A 98 -22.82 2.28 7.62
CA THR A 98 -22.54 3.63 7.09
C THR A 98 -23.06 3.84 5.67
N GLY A 99 -23.67 2.81 5.07
CA GLY A 99 -24.12 2.88 3.66
C GLY A 99 -22.97 2.97 2.65
N THR A 100 -21.77 2.55 3.04
CA THR A 100 -20.56 2.62 2.20
C THR A 100 -20.47 1.39 1.29
N GLY A 101 -20.29 1.60 -0.01
CA GLY A 101 -20.17 0.53 -0.99
C GLY A 101 -19.32 0.92 -2.19
N GLY A 102 -19.17 0.00 -3.15
CA GLY A 102 -18.36 0.21 -4.35
C GLY A 102 -16.85 0.14 -4.10
N GLY A 103 -16.06 0.83 -4.92
CA GLY A 103 -14.60 0.72 -4.92
C GLY A 103 -13.92 1.15 -3.62
N ILE A 104 -14.55 2.02 -2.85
CA ILE A 104 -14.06 2.50 -1.55
C ILE A 104 -13.87 1.36 -0.52
N VAL A 105 -14.57 0.24 -0.70
CA VAL A 105 -14.46 -0.94 0.15
C VAL A 105 -13.03 -1.48 0.19
N TYR A 106 -12.31 -1.44 -0.93
CA TYR A 106 -10.90 -1.91 -1.00
C TYR A 106 -9.95 -0.99 -0.23
N ASP A 107 -10.18 0.33 -0.28
CA ASP A 107 -9.40 1.27 0.54
C ASP A 107 -9.68 1.10 2.03
N SER A 108 -10.89 0.68 2.38
CA SER A 108 -11.24 0.33 3.77
C SER A 108 -10.48 -0.91 4.28
N LEU A 109 -10.13 -1.87 3.40
CA LEU A 109 -9.24 -2.99 3.74
C LEU A 109 -7.84 -2.49 4.11
N LEU A 110 -7.32 -1.52 3.37
CA LEU A 110 -6.01 -0.93 3.64
C LEU A 110 -5.99 -0.22 4.99
N VAL A 111 -7.01 0.57 5.29
CA VAL A 111 -7.16 1.24 6.59
C VAL A 111 -7.24 0.21 7.72
N LYS A 112 -8.04 -0.85 7.55
CA LYS A 112 -8.15 -1.92 8.55
C LYS A 112 -6.80 -2.62 8.79
N ALA A 113 -6.04 -2.90 7.73
CA ALA A 113 -4.70 -3.46 7.86
C ALA A 113 -3.73 -2.50 8.60
N ALA A 114 -3.84 -1.20 8.35
CA ALA A 114 -3.05 -0.18 9.03
C ALA A 114 -3.36 -0.12 10.54
N GLU A 115 -4.63 -0.25 10.92
CA GLU A 115 -5.06 -0.33 12.32
C GLU A 115 -4.53 -1.60 12.99
N LEU A 116 -4.70 -2.77 12.37
CA LEU A 116 -4.20 -4.04 12.90
C LEU A 116 -2.69 -4.07 13.09
N ALA A 117 -1.96 -3.46 12.17
CA ALA A 117 -0.51 -3.34 12.25
C ALA A 117 -0.06 -2.26 13.25
N GLN A 118 -0.95 -1.35 13.65
CA GLN A 118 -0.63 -0.18 14.46
C GLN A 118 0.47 0.66 13.80
N VAL A 119 0.26 1.04 12.54
CA VAL A 119 1.26 1.79 11.79
C VAL A 119 1.40 3.23 12.29
N ASP A 120 2.60 3.75 12.19
CA ASP A 120 2.91 5.16 12.47
C ASP A 120 2.66 6.02 11.22
N VAL A 121 2.92 5.44 10.03
CA VAL A 121 2.74 6.11 8.74
C VAL A 121 2.10 5.15 7.73
N LEU A 122 1.10 5.63 6.99
CA LEU A 122 0.56 5.02 5.78
C LEU A 122 0.98 5.86 4.58
N LEU A 123 1.82 5.32 3.70
CA LEU A 123 2.27 6.00 2.49
C LEU A 123 1.34 5.69 1.32
N THR A 124 0.83 6.74 0.69
CA THR A 124 -0.05 6.68 -0.47
C THR A 124 0.07 7.92 -1.33
N PHE A 125 -0.21 7.81 -2.64
CA PHE A 125 -0.44 8.98 -3.50
C PHE A 125 -1.92 9.39 -3.56
N ASN A 126 -2.80 8.65 -2.91
CA ASN A 126 -4.24 8.91 -2.84
C ASN A 126 -4.65 9.54 -1.49
N LEU A 127 -3.91 10.57 -1.06
CA LEU A 127 -4.01 11.19 0.27
C LEU A 127 -5.43 11.56 0.67
N LYS A 128 -6.07 12.43 -0.13
CA LYS A 128 -7.38 13.01 0.21
C LYS A 128 -8.45 11.95 0.39
N HIS A 129 -8.38 10.88 -0.38
CA HIS A 129 -9.33 9.79 -0.33
C HIS A 129 -9.19 8.99 0.95
N LEU A 130 -7.97 8.57 1.28
CA LEU A 130 -7.70 7.80 2.49
C LEU A 130 -7.87 8.64 3.77
N GLN A 131 -7.52 9.93 3.76
CA GLN A 131 -7.76 10.82 4.90
C GLN A 131 -9.25 10.96 5.23
N ARG A 132 -10.12 10.92 4.22
CA ARG A 132 -11.58 10.90 4.43
C ARG A 132 -12.09 9.60 5.02
N LEU A 133 -11.43 8.48 4.70
CA LEU A 133 -11.78 7.16 5.23
C LEU A 133 -11.27 6.94 6.65
N TRP A 134 -10.14 7.54 7.00
CA TRP A 134 -9.52 7.39 8.31
C TRP A 134 -9.29 8.75 8.99
N PRO A 135 -10.36 9.54 9.23
CA PRO A 135 -10.24 10.91 9.71
C PRO A 135 -9.61 11.01 11.10
N ALA A 136 -9.82 9.99 11.96
CA ALA A 136 -9.25 9.94 13.31
C ALA A 136 -7.71 9.82 13.32
N HIS A 137 -7.09 9.44 12.20
CA HIS A 137 -5.66 9.25 12.04
C HIS A 137 -5.16 9.82 10.71
N ALA A 138 -5.80 10.89 10.23
CA ALA A 138 -5.43 11.53 8.96
C ALA A 138 -3.96 12.02 8.94
N GLU A 139 -3.40 12.35 10.10
CA GLU A 139 -2.00 12.75 10.29
C GLU A 139 -0.99 11.64 9.96
N LYS A 140 -1.41 10.38 10.05
CA LYS A 140 -0.57 9.23 9.70
C LYS A 140 -0.50 8.98 8.19
N ILE A 141 -1.41 9.54 7.41
CA ILE A 141 -1.51 9.32 5.97
C ILE A 141 -0.70 10.38 5.24
N ASN A 142 0.35 9.95 4.55
CA ASN A 142 1.30 10.84 3.91
C ASN A 142 1.69 10.34 2.51
N ALA A 143 2.20 11.25 1.68
CA ALA A 143 2.77 10.87 0.39
C ALA A 143 4.30 10.81 0.45
N PRO A 144 4.93 9.88 -0.30
CA PRO A 144 6.37 9.74 -0.34
C PRO A 144 7.15 11.02 -0.67
N ASN A 145 6.57 11.90 -1.49
CA ASN A 145 7.18 13.17 -1.89
C ASN A 145 7.00 14.31 -0.87
N LEU A 146 6.18 14.10 0.16
CA LEU A 146 5.95 15.08 1.24
C LEU A 146 6.73 14.78 2.52
N LEU A 147 7.28 13.58 2.64
CA LEU A 147 8.10 13.15 3.78
C LEU A 147 9.49 12.72 3.30
N THR A 148 10.48 12.96 4.15
CA THR A 148 11.81 12.40 3.96
C THR A 148 11.91 11.07 4.70
N PRO A 149 12.32 9.96 4.05
CA PRO A 149 12.58 8.71 4.76
C PRO A 149 13.69 8.87 5.78
N ILE A 150 13.52 8.30 6.93
CA ILE A 150 14.49 8.30 8.02
C ILE A 150 15.71 7.49 7.64
#